data_5a7fb639c692481532744ba9f4556268
#
_entry.id   5a7fb639c692481532744ba9f4556268
#
_cell.length_a   1.000
_cell.length_b   1.000
_cell.length_c   1.000
_cell.angle_alpha   90.00
_cell.angle_beta   90.00
_cell.angle_gamma   90.00
#
_symmetry.space_group_name_H-M   'P 1'
#
loop_
_entity.id
_entity.type
_entity.pdbx_description
1 polymer ?
#
loop_
_entity_poly.entity_id
_entity_poly.type
_entity_poly.pdbx_seq_one_letter_code
_entity_poly.pdbx_strand_id
1 'polypeptide(L)'
;MFQVHSVQVVGKGLPNQRIVAAAGLSGHNIFRVRSDAVIARLQSVREIAVTEVDTEFPDRVVIHARLRQRFAAWQRGPQLFIVDPQGQIVDQVKSTKLPVIVGPARGSPLSPGVVQAVRYARSTLPAAPAGHIARFEIGPLHGLTIVGQSGWRALIGRGSPQLLDTRIASLAAVLKKKAACAPSLIVIDLRQRTPYARFAQCP
;
A
#
# COMPACT_ATOMS: atom_id res chain seq x y z
N MET A 1 27.94 26.41 -25.01
CA MET A 1 26.54 26.60 -24.58
C MET A 1 26.20 25.46 -23.61
N PHE A 2 25.84 25.75 -22.37
CA PHE A 2 25.63 24.72 -21.31
C PHE A 2 24.23 24.11 -21.45
N GLN A 3 24.05 23.21 -22.38
CA GLN A 3 22.80 22.48 -22.59
C GLN A 3 22.91 21.03 -22.08
N VAL A 4 21.84 20.50 -21.58
CA VAL A 4 21.76 19.08 -21.16
C VAL A 4 21.80 18.21 -22.42
N HIS A 5 22.89 17.46 -22.59
CA HIS A 5 23.09 16.49 -23.66
C HIS A 5 22.91 15.05 -23.17
N SER A 6 23.13 14.80 -21.87
CA SER A 6 23.05 13.47 -21.29
C SER A 6 22.15 13.46 -20.06
N VAL A 7 21.23 12.50 -20.01
CA VAL A 7 20.42 12.20 -18.82
C VAL A 7 20.71 10.73 -18.43
N GLN A 8 21.39 10.56 -17.32
CA GLN A 8 21.71 9.26 -16.78
C GLN A 8 20.69 8.87 -15.72
N VAL A 9 20.18 7.62 -15.79
CA VAL A 9 19.26 7.06 -14.79
C VAL A 9 20.00 5.99 -14.00
N VAL A 10 20.04 6.16 -12.68
CA VAL A 10 20.73 5.28 -11.75
C VAL A 10 19.72 4.54 -10.89
N GLY A 11 19.75 3.20 -10.97
CA GLY A 11 18.89 2.29 -10.22
C GLY A 11 18.70 0.97 -10.93
N LYS A 12 18.30 -0.07 -10.21
CA LYS A 12 18.16 -1.43 -10.75
C LYS A 12 16.77 -1.65 -11.36
N GLY A 13 16.72 -2.18 -12.60
CA GLY A 13 15.47 -2.61 -13.24
C GLY A 13 14.54 -1.47 -13.65
N LEU A 14 15.04 -0.25 -13.82
CA LEU A 14 14.27 0.93 -14.12
C LEU A 14 13.89 1.02 -15.61
N PRO A 15 12.73 1.61 -15.94
CA PRO A 15 12.32 1.90 -17.31
C PRO A 15 13.03 3.17 -17.83
N ASN A 16 14.34 3.11 -18.05
CA ASN A 16 15.20 4.26 -18.30
C ASN A 16 14.67 5.17 -19.43
N GLN A 17 14.25 4.62 -20.56
CA GLN A 17 13.71 5.38 -21.68
C GLN A 17 12.48 6.22 -21.28
N ARG A 18 11.58 5.63 -20.49
CA ARG A 18 10.36 6.33 -20.02
C ARG A 18 10.71 7.43 -19.01
N ILE A 19 11.71 7.19 -18.15
CA ILE A 19 12.20 8.18 -17.18
C ILE A 19 12.82 9.38 -17.91
N VAL A 20 13.71 9.13 -18.85
CA VAL A 20 14.36 10.18 -19.66
C VAL A 20 13.32 10.99 -20.45
N ALA A 21 12.38 10.32 -21.11
CA ALA A 21 11.30 10.98 -21.84
C ALA A 21 10.42 11.84 -20.92
N ALA A 22 10.03 11.31 -19.74
CA ALA A 22 9.20 12.04 -18.77
C ALA A 22 9.94 13.23 -18.13
N ALA A 23 11.26 13.12 -17.93
CA ALA A 23 12.08 14.22 -17.42
C ALA A 23 12.11 15.42 -18.37
N GLY A 24 12.13 15.17 -19.69
CA GLY A 24 12.04 16.21 -20.72
C GLY A 24 13.17 17.24 -20.63
N LEU A 25 14.43 16.82 -20.40
CA LEU A 25 15.55 17.72 -20.11
C LEU A 25 16.45 18.00 -21.30
N SER A 26 16.34 17.22 -22.37
CA SER A 26 17.23 17.37 -23.55
C SER A 26 17.19 18.81 -24.11
N GLY A 27 18.36 19.39 -24.30
CA GLY A 27 18.52 20.76 -24.84
C GLY A 27 18.21 21.88 -23.84
N HIS A 28 17.77 21.58 -22.60
CA HIS A 28 17.57 22.61 -21.60
C HIS A 28 18.90 23.17 -21.09
N ASN A 29 18.92 24.44 -20.70
CA ASN A 29 20.09 25.03 -20.05
C ASN A 29 20.26 24.37 -18.66
N ILE A 30 21.46 23.78 -18.40
CA ILE A 30 21.74 23.02 -17.19
C ILE A 30 21.59 23.85 -15.91
N PHE A 31 21.92 25.17 -15.97
CA PHE A 31 21.76 26.10 -14.85
C PHE A 31 20.30 26.40 -14.48
N ARG A 32 19.34 26.03 -15.37
CA ARG A 32 17.91 26.22 -15.15
C ARG A 32 17.19 24.91 -14.79
N VAL A 33 17.94 23.82 -14.68
CA VAL A 33 17.37 22.55 -14.23
C VAL A 33 17.09 22.65 -12.74
N ARG A 34 15.81 22.51 -12.38
CA ARG A 34 15.35 22.50 -10.99
C ARG A 34 14.94 21.08 -10.61
N SER A 35 15.59 20.51 -9.61
CA SER A 35 15.36 19.14 -9.16
C SER A 35 13.90 18.89 -8.77
N ASP A 36 13.26 19.84 -8.07
CA ASP A 36 11.85 19.77 -7.68
C ASP A 36 10.90 19.67 -8.90
N ALA A 37 11.17 20.45 -9.94
CA ALA A 37 10.37 20.42 -11.18
C ALA A 37 10.57 19.11 -11.95
N VAL A 38 11.77 18.56 -11.96
CA VAL A 38 12.05 17.25 -12.58
C VAL A 38 11.33 16.14 -11.82
N ILE A 39 11.44 16.12 -10.49
CA ILE A 39 10.73 15.15 -9.62
C ILE A 39 9.22 15.21 -9.87
N ALA A 40 8.65 16.42 -9.95
CA ALA A 40 7.22 16.59 -10.22
C ALA A 40 6.79 15.98 -11.58
N ARG A 41 7.58 16.17 -12.65
CA ARG A 41 7.32 15.53 -13.95
C ARG A 41 7.41 14.01 -13.88
N LEU A 42 8.39 13.50 -13.15
CA LEU A 42 8.63 12.06 -12.98
C LEU A 42 7.55 11.35 -12.18
N GLN A 43 6.68 12.05 -11.46
CA GLN A 43 5.48 11.49 -10.82
C GLN A 43 4.52 10.83 -11.82
N SER A 44 4.58 11.21 -13.10
CA SER A 44 3.83 10.54 -14.17
C SER A 44 4.27 9.08 -14.39
N VAL A 45 5.50 8.74 -14.05
CA VAL A 45 6.05 7.37 -14.09
C VAL A 45 5.77 6.68 -12.74
N ARG A 46 4.55 6.19 -12.57
CA ARG A 46 4.03 5.72 -11.27
C ARG A 46 4.83 4.59 -10.63
N GLU A 47 5.49 3.76 -11.44
CA GLU A 47 6.25 2.58 -10.98
C GLU A 47 7.57 2.90 -10.29
N ILE A 48 8.03 4.17 -10.33
CA ILE A 48 9.28 4.58 -9.70
C ILE A 48 9.05 5.53 -8.52
N ALA A 49 10.04 5.56 -7.62
CA ALA A 49 10.24 6.61 -6.64
C ALA A 49 11.59 7.26 -6.93
N VAL A 50 11.57 8.54 -7.28
CA VAL A 50 12.80 9.33 -7.45
C VAL A 50 13.31 9.68 -6.06
N THR A 51 14.62 9.47 -5.83
CA THR A 51 15.28 9.78 -4.57
C THR A 51 16.08 11.06 -4.65
N GLU A 52 16.70 11.33 -5.82
CA GLU A 52 17.59 12.46 -6.00
C GLU A 52 17.68 12.83 -7.48
N VAL A 53 17.96 14.09 -7.77
CA VAL A 53 18.24 14.60 -9.12
C VAL A 53 19.42 15.57 -9.02
N ASP A 54 20.53 15.19 -9.63
CA ASP A 54 21.78 15.94 -9.61
C ASP A 54 22.12 16.50 -10.98
N THR A 55 22.78 17.66 -10.99
CA THR A 55 23.33 18.27 -12.19
C THR A 55 24.84 18.16 -12.17
N GLU A 56 25.41 17.49 -13.16
CA GLU A 56 26.85 17.34 -13.36
C GLU A 56 27.29 18.18 -14.56
N PHE A 57 28.07 19.22 -14.27
CA PHE A 57 28.64 20.07 -15.34
C PHE A 57 29.62 19.29 -16.22
N PRO A 58 29.67 19.60 -17.53
CA PRO A 58 29.02 20.75 -18.17
C PRO A 58 27.60 20.47 -18.70
N ASP A 59 27.16 19.22 -18.87
CA ASP A 59 26.00 18.89 -19.72
C ASP A 59 25.19 17.64 -19.30
N ARG A 60 25.42 17.10 -18.10
CA ARG A 60 24.80 15.88 -17.62
C ARG A 60 23.83 16.14 -16.46
N VAL A 61 22.71 15.39 -16.48
CA VAL A 61 21.81 15.26 -15.33
C VAL A 61 21.73 13.79 -14.91
N VAL A 62 21.88 13.53 -13.62
CA VAL A 62 21.78 12.19 -13.03
C VAL A 62 20.48 12.10 -12.23
N ILE A 63 19.66 11.10 -12.54
CA ILE A 63 18.40 10.84 -11.85
C ILE A 63 18.53 9.53 -11.08
N HIS A 64 18.55 9.63 -9.76
CA HIS A 64 18.54 8.47 -8.87
C HIS A 64 17.09 8.06 -8.60
N ALA A 65 16.76 6.80 -8.91
CA ALA A 65 15.42 6.29 -8.72
C ALA A 65 15.44 4.80 -8.31
N ARG A 66 14.33 4.34 -7.75
CA ARG A 66 14.10 2.92 -7.46
C ARG A 66 12.70 2.52 -7.86
N LEU A 67 12.52 1.24 -8.16
CA LEU A 67 11.17 0.71 -8.35
C LEU A 67 10.37 0.80 -7.04
N ARG A 68 9.10 1.19 -7.15
CA ARG A 68 8.17 1.12 -6.01
C ARG A 68 7.85 -0.32 -5.69
N GLN A 69 7.86 -0.65 -4.40
CA GLN A 69 7.46 -1.95 -3.91
C GLN A 69 5.96 -2.16 -4.14
N ARG A 70 5.57 -3.27 -4.76
CA ARG A 70 4.17 -3.70 -4.81
C ARG A 70 3.78 -4.31 -3.47
N PHE A 71 2.85 -3.68 -2.76
CA PHE A 71 2.49 -4.08 -1.40
C PHE A 71 1.11 -4.74 -1.31
N ALA A 72 0.10 -4.10 -1.84
CA ALA A 72 -1.29 -4.55 -1.79
C ALA A 72 -2.03 -4.15 -3.06
N ALA A 73 -3.21 -4.71 -3.26
CA ALA A 73 -4.13 -4.30 -4.30
C ALA A 73 -5.29 -3.51 -3.69
N TRP A 74 -5.53 -2.31 -4.17
CA TRP A 74 -6.65 -1.48 -3.79
C TRP A 74 -7.77 -1.59 -4.80
N GLN A 75 -8.87 -2.19 -4.40
CA GLN A 75 -10.08 -2.33 -5.21
C GLN A 75 -10.99 -1.12 -5.02
N ARG A 76 -11.23 -0.40 -6.11
CA ARG A 76 -12.15 0.75 -6.20
C ARG A 76 -13.25 0.45 -7.22
N GLY A 77 -14.41 0.01 -6.74
CA GLY A 77 -15.44 -0.50 -7.64
C GLY A 77 -14.90 -1.65 -8.49
N PRO A 78 -15.02 -1.57 -9.83
CA PRO A 78 -14.52 -2.62 -10.72
C PRO A 78 -12.99 -2.56 -10.97
N GLN A 79 -12.33 -1.49 -10.57
CA GLN A 79 -10.91 -1.25 -10.84
C GLN A 79 -10.03 -1.77 -9.72
N LEU A 80 -8.89 -2.37 -10.10
CA LEU A 80 -7.90 -2.92 -9.18
C LEU A 80 -6.55 -2.23 -9.41
N PHE A 81 -6.06 -1.54 -8.39
CA PHE A 81 -4.80 -0.80 -8.42
C PHE A 81 -3.79 -1.45 -7.48
N ILE A 82 -2.56 -1.60 -7.94
CA ILE A 82 -1.45 -1.96 -7.05
C ILE A 82 -0.98 -0.71 -6.33
N VAL A 83 -0.80 -0.82 -5.03
CA VAL A 83 -0.28 0.26 -4.18
C VAL A 83 1.03 -0.15 -3.53
N ASP A 84 1.87 0.86 -3.27
CA ASP A 84 3.11 0.71 -2.53
C ASP A 84 2.87 0.78 -0.99
N PRO A 85 3.91 0.57 -0.17
CA PRO A 85 3.81 0.69 1.30
C PRO A 85 3.45 2.08 1.82
N GLN A 86 3.46 3.11 0.98
CA GLN A 86 3.02 4.47 1.28
C GLN A 86 1.57 4.73 0.83
N GLY A 87 0.92 3.74 0.22
CA GLY A 87 -0.44 3.85 -0.31
C GLY A 87 -0.54 4.52 -1.67
N GLN A 88 0.60 4.77 -2.33
CA GLN A 88 0.63 5.36 -3.67
C GLN A 88 0.32 4.33 -4.74
N ILE A 89 -0.44 4.73 -5.76
CA ILE A 89 -0.76 3.85 -6.88
C ILE A 89 0.49 3.66 -7.75
N VAL A 90 0.87 2.39 -7.92
CA VAL A 90 2.00 1.96 -8.75
C VAL A 90 1.53 1.53 -10.13
N ASP A 91 0.42 0.79 -10.18
CA ASP A 91 -0.04 0.13 -11.40
C ASP A 91 -1.56 -0.12 -11.36
N GLN A 92 -2.17 -0.39 -12.50
CA GLN A 92 -3.55 -0.89 -12.61
C GLN A 92 -3.52 -2.27 -13.25
N VAL A 93 -4.19 -3.24 -12.63
CA VAL A 93 -4.16 -4.64 -13.05
C VAL A 93 -5.57 -5.22 -13.15
N LYS A 94 -5.72 -6.33 -13.86
CA LYS A 94 -6.99 -7.08 -13.92
C LYS A 94 -7.11 -8.09 -12.78
N SER A 95 -5.99 -8.65 -12.32
CA SER A 95 -5.93 -9.63 -11.22
C SER A 95 -4.58 -9.57 -10.51
N THR A 96 -4.52 -10.10 -9.29
CA THR A 96 -3.28 -10.13 -8.50
C THR A 96 -3.35 -11.21 -7.41
N LYS A 97 -2.18 -11.64 -6.96
CA LYS A 97 -2.01 -12.48 -5.75
C LYS A 97 -1.72 -11.66 -4.48
N LEU A 98 -1.63 -10.34 -4.60
CA LEU A 98 -1.41 -9.47 -3.44
C LEU A 98 -2.68 -9.37 -2.58
N PRO A 99 -2.56 -9.03 -1.30
CA PRO A 99 -3.71 -8.81 -0.43
C PRO A 99 -4.60 -7.70 -0.98
N VAL A 100 -5.90 -7.96 -1.01
CA VAL A 100 -6.88 -7.02 -1.55
C VAL A 100 -7.45 -6.14 -0.43
N ILE A 101 -7.44 -4.84 -0.66
CA ILE A 101 -8.09 -3.82 0.17
C ILE A 101 -9.26 -3.25 -0.60
N VAL A 102 -10.48 -3.58 -0.20
CA VAL A 102 -11.70 -3.05 -0.79
C VAL A 102 -12.00 -1.71 -0.14
N GLY A 103 -12.05 -0.67 -0.94
CA GLY A 103 -12.32 0.69 -0.46
C GLY A 103 -13.50 1.35 -1.16
N PRO A 104 -13.89 2.56 -0.76
CA PRO A 104 -14.93 3.32 -1.44
C PRO A 104 -14.51 3.61 -2.89
N ALA A 105 -15.49 3.60 -3.79
CA ALA A 105 -15.27 3.87 -5.22
C ALA A 105 -14.69 5.27 -5.49
N ARG A 106 -14.97 6.23 -4.60
CA ARG A 106 -14.45 7.60 -4.64
C ARG A 106 -13.67 7.87 -3.36
N GLY A 107 -12.56 8.58 -3.44
CA GLY A 107 -11.76 8.98 -2.28
C GLY A 107 -10.28 9.15 -2.57
N SER A 108 -9.58 9.69 -1.58
CA SER A 108 -8.13 9.89 -1.57
C SER A 108 -7.37 8.55 -1.60
N PRO A 109 -6.07 8.58 -1.87
CA PRO A 109 -5.19 7.42 -1.71
C PRO A 109 -5.37 6.74 -0.35
N LEU A 110 -4.99 5.46 -0.26
CA LEU A 110 -5.05 4.74 1.01
C LEU A 110 -4.22 5.48 2.07
N SER A 111 -4.82 5.73 3.23
CA SER A 111 -4.08 6.40 4.30
C SER A 111 -2.90 5.53 4.77
N PRO A 112 -1.75 6.13 5.11
CA PRO A 112 -0.60 5.38 5.63
C PRO A 112 -0.94 4.49 6.83
N GLY A 113 -1.86 4.93 7.69
CA GLY A 113 -2.32 4.16 8.85
C GLY A 113 -3.04 2.86 8.46
N VAL A 114 -3.85 2.88 7.39
CA VAL A 114 -4.48 1.65 6.87
C VAL A 114 -3.43 0.71 6.28
N VAL A 115 -2.49 1.25 5.52
CA VAL A 115 -1.40 0.44 4.94
C VAL A 115 -0.56 -0.22 6.04
N GLN A 116 -0.23 0.52 7.10
CA GLN A 116 0.47 -0.02 8.27
C GLN A 116 -0.34 -1.13 8.94
N ALA A 117 -1.64 -0.90 9.22
CA ALA A 117 -2.51 -1.90 9.83
C ALA A 117 -2.63 -3.18 8.98
N VAL A 118 -2.72 -3.06 7.66
CA VAL A 118 -2.71 -4.21 6.74
C VAL A 118 -1.39 -4.97 6.82
N ARG A 119 -0.26 -4.27 6.87
CA ARG A 119 1.06 -4.88 7.05
C ARG A 119 1.15 -5.62 8.37
N TYR A 120 0.75 -4.98 9.45
CA TYR A 120 0.78 -5.56 10.79
C TYR A 120 -0.14 -6.79 10.91
N ALA A 121 -1.36 -6.72 10.36
CA ALA A 121 -2.27 -7.87 10.33
C ALA A 121 -1.66 -9.09 9.62
N ARG A 122 -1.00 -8.88 8.48
CA ARG A 122 -0.36 -9.96 7.73
C ARG A 122 0.82 -10.62 8.45
N SER A 123 1.54 -9.88 9.27
CA SER A 123 2.67 -10.42 10.03
C SER A 123 2.26 -11.03 11.37
N THR A 124 1.10 -10.64 11.91
CA THR A 124 0.69 -10.97 13.28
C THR A 124 -0.38 -12.04 13.34
N LEU A 125 -1.31 -12.07 12.36
CA LEU A 125 -2.36 -13.07 12.34
C LEU A 125 -1.80 -14.45 12.00
N PRO A 126 -2.29 -15.52 12.67
CA PRO A 126 -1.77 -16.87 12.47
C PRO A 126 -1.99 -17.33 11.03
N ALA A 127 -1.01 -18.06 10.48
CA ALA A 127 -1.11 -18.69 9.17
C ALA A 127 -2.00 -19.95 9.14
N ALA A 128 -2.54 -20.38 10.28
CA ALA A 128 -3.47 -21.50 10.37
C ALA A 128 -4.81 -21.15 9.67
N PRO A 129 -5.62 -22.14 9.24
CA PRO A 129 -6.85 -21.90 8.46
C PRO A 129 -7.75 -20.81 9.02
N ALA A 130 -7.84 -20.72 10.34
CA ALA A 130 -8.64 -19.72 11.04
C ALA A 130 -8.12 -18.28 10.88
N GLY A 131 -6.84 -18.08 10.64
CA GLY A 131 -6.21 -16.76 10.49
C GLY A 131 -6.02 -16.31 9.03
N HIS A 132 -6.37 -17.14 8.05
CA HIS A 132 -6.22 -16.77 6.65
C HIS A 132 -7.14 -15.62 6.28
N ILE A 133 -6.52 -14.51 5.84
CA ILE A 133 -7.21 -13.30 5.43
C ILE A 133 -7.63 -13.46 3.96
N ALA A 134 -8.93 -13.25 3.68
CA ALA A 134 -9.43 -13.16 2.31
C ALA A 134 -9.23 -11.77 1.73
N ARG A 135 -9.60 -10.74 2.51
CA ARG A 135 -9.47 -9.33 2.12
C ARG A 135 -9.58 -8.39 3.30
N PHE A 136 -9.23 -7.15 3.07
CA PHE A 136 -9.48 -6.02 3.95
C PHE A 136 -10.60 -5.16 3.34
N GLU A 137 -11.45 -4.60 4.17
CA GLU A 137 -12.52 -3.70 3.74
C GLU A 137 -12.43 -2.38 4.49
N ILE A 138 -12.59 -1.26 3.77
CA ILE A 138 -12.64 0.08 4.36
C ILE A 138 -14.03 0.65 4.09
N GLY A 139 -14.81 0.81 5.13
CA GLY A 139 -16.17 1.33 5.03
C GLY A 139 -16.39 2.60 5.83
N PRO A 140 -17.42 3.39 5.44
CA PRO A 140 -17.76 4.63 6.14
C PRO A 140 -18.28 4.39 7.56
N LEU A 141 -18.93 3.27 7.82
CA LEU A 141 -19.52 2.95 9.13
C LEU A 141 -18.53 2.25 10.07
N HIS A 142 -17.77 1.26 9.55
CA HIS A 142 -16.97 0.37 10.39
C HIS A 142 -15.47 0.66 10.34
N GLY A 143 -15.02 1.58 9.47
CA GLY A 143 -13.59 1.78 9.25
C GLY A 143 -12.94 0.53 8.64
N LEU A 144 -11.79 0.12 9.16
CA LEU A 144 -11.09 -1.08 8.73
C LEU A 144 -11.79 -2.34 9.27
N THR A 145 -12.09 -3.25 8.38
CA THR A 145 -12.61 -4.61 8.67
C THR A 145 -11.69 -5.63 8.02
N ILE A 146 -11.32 -6.67 8.73
CA ILE A 146 -10.59 -7.82 8.21
C ILE A 146 -11.61 -8.94 7.96
N VAL A 147 -11.57 -9.54 6.78
CA VAL A 147 -12.44 -10.65 6.40
C VAL A 147 -11.59 -11.90 6.21
N GLY A 148 -11.90 -12.96 6.93
CA GLY A 148 -11.23 -14.24 6.80
C GLY A 148 -11.76 -15.09 5.65
N GLN A 149 -10.99 -16.10 5.23
CA GLN A 149 -11.38 -17.01 4.15
C GLN A 149 -12.63 -17.83 4.47
N SER A 150 -12.85 -18.18 5.74
CA SER A 150 -14.08 -18.86 6.18
C SER A 150 -15.27 -17.90 6.39
N GLY A 151 -15.13 -16.63 5.99
CA GLY A 151 -16.21 -15.64 6.03
C GLY A 151 -16.33 -14.85 7.32
N TRP A 152 -15.53 -15.10 8.36
CA TRP A 152 -15.57 -14.29 9.57
C TRP A 152 -15.15 -12.84 9.32
N ARG A 153 -15.65 -11.95 10.15
CA ARG A 153 -15.39 -10.51 10.05
C ARG A 153 -14.86 -9.98 11.38
N ALA A 154 -13.73 -9.26 11.33
CA ALA A 154 -13.20 -8.53 12.48
C ALA A 154 -13.32 -7.03 12.24
N LEU A 155 -14.13 -6.35 13.05
CA LEU A 155 -14.33 -4.91 13.00
C LEU A 155 -13.22 -4.23 13.79
N ILE A 156 -12.18 -3.76 13.09
CA ILE A 156 -11.02 -3.09 13.67
C ILE A 156 -11.34 -1.61 13.94
N GLY A 157 -12.08 -0.99 13.03
CA GLY A 157 -12.53 0.39 13.20
C GLY A 157 -11.59 1.42 12.60
N ARG A 158 -11.62 2.62 13.21
CA ARG A 158 -10.76 3.76 12.89
C ARG A 158 -9.91 4.09 14.10
N GLY A 159 -8.84 4.82 13.90
CA GLY A 159 -7.98 5.31 14.96
C GLY A 159 -6.56 5.57 14.50
N SER A 160 -5.69 5.87 15.48
CA SER A 160 -4.25 5.96 15.20
C SER A 160 -3.70 4.61 14.78
N PRO A 161 -2.56 4.56 14.09
CA PRO A 161 -1.91 3.32 13.71
C PRO A 161 -1.71 2.38 14.92
N GLN A 162 -1.27 2.91 16.06
CA GLN A 162 -1.02 2.16 17.29
C GLN A 162 -2.31 1.52 17.85
N LEU A 163 -3.44 2.23 17.78
CA LEU A 163 -4.72 1.69 18.21
C LEU A 163 -5.19 0.55 17.30
N LEU A 164 -5.00 0.69 15.99
CA LEU A 164 -5.33 -0.36 15.03
C LEU A 164 -4.46 -1.59 15.26
N ASP A 165 -3.15 -1.41 15.47
CA ASP A 165 -2.20 -2.49 15.75
C ASP A 165 -2.58 -3.24 17.06
N THR A 166 -2.95 -2.51 18.13
CA THR A 166 -3.42 -3.12 19.39
C THR A 166 -4.67 -3.98 19.18
N ARG A 167 -5.64 -3.51 18.40
CA ARG A 167 -6.85 -4.26 18.07
C ARG A 167 -6.56 -5.50 17.23
N ILE A 168 -5.62 -5.40 16.29
CA ILE A 168 -5.18 -6.55 15.48
C ILE A 168 -4.45 -7.57 16.34
N ALA A 169 -3.61 -7.14 17.30
CA ALA A 169 -2.97 -8.02 18.25
C ALA A 169 -4.01 -8.77 19.13
N SER A 170 -5.07 -8.06 19.55
CA SER A 170 -6.19 -8.68 20.28
C SER A 170 -6.92 -9.71 19.42
N LEU A 171 -7.14 -9.44 18.12
CA LEU A 171 -7.69 -10.43 17.19
C LEU A 171 -6.79 -11.67 17.11
N ALA A 172 -5.49 -11.49 16.96
CA ALA A 172 -4.53 -12.60 16.90
C ALA A 172 -4.58 -13.47 18.17
N ALA A 173 -4.66 -12.82 19.35
CA ALA A 173 -4.79 -13.52 20.62
C ALA A 173 -6.08 -14.34 20.72
N VAL A 174 -7.22 -13.79 20.27
CA VAL A 174 -8.50 -14.51 20.23
C VAL A 174 -8.43 -15.72 19.28
N LEU A 175 -7.93 -15.52 18.06
CA LEU A 175 -7.81 -16.61 17.08
C LEU A 175 -6.86 -17.71 17.56
N LYS A 176 -5.80 -17.37 18.28
CA LYS A 176 -4.87 -18.35 18.88
C LYS A 176 -5.49 -19.07 20.06
N LYS A 177 -6.09 -18.34 21.02
CA LYS A 177 -6.68 -18.90 22.24
C LYS A 177 -7.91 -19.79 21.96
N LYS A 178 -8.67 -19.42 20.93
CA LYS A 178 -9.90 -20.12 20.49
C LYS A 178 -9.70 -20.87 19.18
N ALA A 179 -8.51 -21.45 18.96
CA ALA A 179 -8.17 -22.08 17.69
C ALA A 179 -9.17 -23.17 17.27
N ALA A 180 -9.67 -23.96 18.22
CA ALA A 180 -10.68 -24.99 17.97
C ALA A 180 -12.04 -24.40 17.51
N CYS A 181 -12.42 -23.22 18.02
CA CYS A 181 -13.67 -22.52 17.67
C CYS A 181 -13.50 -21.54 16.52
N ALA A 182 -12.28 -21.22 16.14
CA ALA A 182 -12.00 -20.19 15.15
C ALA A 182 -12.65 -20.46 13.78
N PRO A 183 -12.81 -21.70 13.29
CA PRO A 183 -13.55 -21.99 12.07
C PRO A 183 -15.04 -21.59 12.13
N SER A 184 -15.63 -21.55 13.33
CA SER A 184 -17.02 -21.16 13.57
C SER A 184 -17.19 -19.67 13.94
N LEU A 185 -16.11 -18.90 13.96
CA LEU A 185 -16.17 -17.46 14.20
C LEU A 185 -17.02 -16.78 13.11
N ILE A 186 -17.98 -15.95 13.51
CA ILE A 186 -18.83 -15.16 12.62
C ILE A 186 -18.33 -13.71 12.59
N VAL A 187 -18.25 -13.10 13.77
CA VAL A 187 -17.85 -11.70 13.91
C VAL A 187 -17.12 -11.47 15.21
N ILE A 188 -16.13 -10.60 15.17
CA ILE A 188 -15.50 -10.03 16.36
C ILE A 188 -15.47 -8.50 16.22
N ASP A 189 -16.01 -7.80 17.20
CA ASP A 189 -15.97 -6.34 17.26
C ASP A 189 -14.91 -5.89 18.27
N LEU A 190 -13.85 -5.28 17.76
CA LEU A 190 -12.70 -4.79 18.51
C LEU A 190 -12.71 -3.27 18.69
N ARG A 191 -13.78 -2.59 18.27
CA ARG A 191 -13.91 -1.13 18.36
C ARG A 191 -14.20 -0.66 19.78
N GLN A 192 -14.83 -1.51 20.56
CA GLN A 192 -15.22 -1.23 21.94
C GLN A 192 -14.07 -1.55 22.94
N ARG A 193 -14.12 -0.98 24.14
CA ARG A 193 -13.18 -1.31 25.22
C ARG A 193 -13.23 -2.78 25.60
N THR A 194 -14.43 -3.37 25.60
CA THR A 194 -14.63 -4.82 25.81
C THR A 194 -14.91 -5.44 24.45
N PRO A 195 -13.98 -6.20 23.87
CA PRO A 195 -14.19 -6.90 22.61
C PRO A 195 -15.35 -7.91 22.71
N TYR A 196 -16.18 -7.96 21.69
CA TYR A 196 -17.26 -8.92 21.56
C TYR A 196 -16.97 -9.89 20.42
N ALA A 197 -17.11 -11.18 20.66
CA ALA A 197 -16.97 -12.21 19.64
C ALA A 197 -18.20 -13.12 19.61
N ARG A 198 -18.70 -13.42 18.40
CA ARG A 198 -19.80 -14.35 18.14
C ARG A 198 -19.29 -15.53 17.32
N PHE A 199 -19.57 -16.72 17.78
CA PHE A 199 -19.29 -17.99 17.12
C PHE A 199 -20.61 -18.67 16.74
N ALA A 200 -20.64 -19.45 15.65
CA ALA A 200 -21.80 -20.24 15.27
C ALA A 200 -21.95 -21.43 16.23
N GLN A 201 -20.86 -22.13 16.51
CA GLN A 201 -20.75 -23.22 17.44
C GLN A 201 -19.39 -23.18 18.09
N CYS A 202 -19.36 -23.13 19.42
CA CYS A 202 -18.13 -23.23 20.21
C CYS A 202 -18.51 -23.91 21.52
N PRO A 203 -17.97 -25.11 21.81
CA PRO A 203 -18.21 -25.83 23.08
C PRO A 203 -17.67 -25.06 24.29
#